data_b20f9d9b7f1fbd1c6873de236faa5e4b
#
_entry.id   b20f9d9b7f1fbd1c6873de236faa5e4b
#
_cell.length_a   1.000
_cell.length_b   1.000
_cell.length_c   1.000
_cell.angle_alpha   90.00
_cell.angle_beta   90.00
_cell.angle_gamma   90.00
#
_symmetry.space_group_name_H-M   'P 1'
#
loop_
_entity.id
_entity.type
_entity.pdbx_description
1 polymer ?
#
loop_
_entity_poly.entity_id
_entity_poly.type
_entity_poly.pdbx_seq_one_letter_code
_entity_poly.pdbx_strand_id
1 'polypeptide(L)'
;VRIPISQPYSEAKKDIMASNPRNLTISGVFLAFPRFFASMRFADTECRKKDIISNLYNPIMEGLPTNYPDGIKRLLKQSLINMQYYIESEDYSMYAFPALRALEGHIKYLITCVGGVATRIFNCFQPDPVDTSKYIVSQHFSDTSKNSSIEKCYNYYKAHRDTLFHFGDILGTADNTRLIENKEEADEFIKKCIDLIISEQ
;
A
#
# COMPACT_ATOMS: atom_id res chain seq x y z
N VAL A 1 34.54 -16.03 26.87
CA VAL A 1 33.59 -15.78 27.97
C VAL A 1 32.21 -16.16 27.45
N ARG A 2 31.66 -17.28 27.88
CA ARG A 2 30.31 -17.73 27.55
C ARG A 2 29.34 -17.07 28.49
N ILE A 3 28.38 -16.33 27.97
CA ILE A 3 27.22 -15.82 28.71
C ILE A 3 26.16 -16.93 28.72
N PRO A 4 25.65 -17.38 29.86
CA PRO A 4 24.61 -18.41 29.89
C PRO A 4 23.26 -17.80 29.53
N ILE A 5 22.66 -18.35 28.49
CA ILE A 5 21.25 -18.15 28.14
C ILE A 5 20.45 -19.13 29.01
N SER A 6 19.82 -18.63 30.06
CA SER A 6 18.74 -19.37 30.72
C SER A 6 17.96 -18.45 31.65
N GLN A 7 16.85 -17.91 31.17
CA GLN A 7 15.66 -17.78 31.99
C GLN A 7 14.41 -17.97 31.14
N PRO A 8 13.47 -18.78 31.57
CA PRO A 8 12.35 -19.20 30.73
C PRO A 8 11.24 -18.14 30.69
N TYR A 9 10.73 -17.95 29.50
CA TYR A 9 9.62 -17.06 29.09
C TYR A 9 8.28 -17.33 29.81
N SER A 10 8.25 -18.24 30.82
CA SER A 10 7.01 -18.68 31.47
C SER A 10 6.60 -17.85 32.71
N GLU A 11 7.49 -17.06 33.29
CA GLU A 11 7.13 -16.28 34.49
C GLU A 11 6.54 -14.91 34.18
N ALA A 12 6.94 -14.27 33.10
CA ALA A 12 6.38 -12.98 32.71
C ALA A 12 4.87 -13.01 32.32
N LYS A 13 4.33 -14.20 32.04
CA LYS A 13 2.91 -14.37 31.73
C LYS A 13 1.99 -14.48 32.97
N LYS A 14 2.53 -14.74 34.14
CA LYS A 14 1.74 -14.88 35.37
C LYS A 14 1.41 -13.56 36.03
N ASP A 15 2.28 -12.56 35.89
CA ASP A 15 2.06 -11.26 36.56
C ASP A 15 1.09 -10.35 35.83
N ILE A 16 0.88 -10.59 34.50
CA ILE A 16 -0.09 -9.82 33.72
C ILE A 16 -1.54 -10.29 33.92
N MET A 17 -1.74 -11.52 34.41
CA MET A 17 -3.10 -12.04 34.69
C MET A 17 -3.58 -11.83 36.13
N ALA A 18 -2.77 -11.30 37.01
CA ALA A 18 -3.14 -11.07 38.41
C ALA A 18 -3.64 -9.65 38.71
N SER A 19 -3.61 -8.72 37.78
CA SER A 19 -4.27 -7.43 37.93
C SER A 19 -5.75 -7.56 37.52
N ASN A 20 -6.55 -7.82 38.51
CA ASN A 20 -8.00 -7.90 38.54
C ASN A 20 -8.66 -6.75 37.73
N PRO A 21 -9.38 -6.98 36.61
CA PRO A 21 -10.14 -5.97 35.94
C PRO A 21 -11.43 -5.70 36.70
N ARG A 22 -11.34 -5.00 37.83
CA ARG A 22 -12.53 -4.44 38.46
C ARG A 22 -12.96 -3.21 37.64
N ASN A 23 -14.02 -3.41 36.85
CA ASN A 23 -15.00 -2.40 36.52
C ASN A 23 -14.47 -1.08 35.96
N LEU A 24 -13.89 -1.09 34.76
CA LEU A 24 -14.07 0.00 33.86
C LEU A 24 -15.37 -0.25 33.08
N THR A 25 -16.48 0.09 33.70
CA THR A 25 -17.76 0.23 33.04
C THR A 25 -17.63 1.45 32.10
N ILE A 26 -17.26 1.21 30.84
CA ILE A 26 -17.39 2.20 29.75
C ILE A 26 -18.89 2.33 29.38
N SER A 27 -19.73 2.50 30.37
CA SER A 27 -21.17 2.63 30.18
C SER A 27 -21.66 4.08 30.28
N GLY A 28 -20.75 5.06 30.32
CA GLY A 28 -21.15 6.46 30.53
C GLY A 28 -20.92 7.40 29.35
N VAL A 29 -20.15 7.04 28.31
CA VAL A 29 -19.76 7.99 27.25
C VAL A 29 -20.44 7.71 25.89
N PHE A 30 -21.10 6.56 25.73
CA PHE A 30 -21.73 6.20 24.43
C PHE A 30 -23.19 6.65 24.27
N LEU A 31 -23.79 7.37 25.22
CA LEU A 31 -25.25 7.64 25.21
C LEU A 31 -25.64 9.07 24.79
N ALA A 32 -24.77 9.87 24.19
CA ALA A 32 -25.14 11.23 23.81
C ALA A 32 -24.80 11.65 22.37
N PHE A 33 -24.55 10.72 21.44
CA PHE A 33 -24.53 11.09 20.04
C PHE A 33 -25.94 10.91 19.45
N PRO A 34 -26.61 11.99 19.06
CA PRO A 34 -27.92 11.88 18.44
C PRO A 34 -27.81 11.00 17.17
N ARG A 35 -28.69 10.01 17.05
CA ARG A 35 -28.84 9.15 15.85
C ARG A 35 -28.94 9.96 14.55
N PHE A 36 -29.27 11.23 14.65
CA PHE A 36 -29.38 12.18 13.54
C PHE A 36 -28.04 12.47 12.86
N PHE A 37 -26.93 12.63 13.61
CA PHE A 37 -25.61 12.85 13.02
C PHE A 37 -25.02 11.61 12.35
N ALA A 38 -25.35 10.41 12.83
CA ALA A 38 -24.94 9.18 12.19
C ALA A 38 -25.60 9.01 10.81
N SER A 39 -26.90 9.32 10.68
CA SER A 39 -27.62 9.19 9.40
C SER A 39 -27.16 10.21 8.35
N MET A 40 -26.86 11.44 8.74
CA MET A 40 -26.32 12.45 7.81
C MET A 40 -24.92 12.11 7.30
N ARG A 41 -24.04 11.58 8.16
CA ARG A 41 -22.71 11.14 7.73
C ARG A 41 -22.77 9.93 6.78
N PHE A 42 -23.70 9.01 6.97
CA PHE A 42 -23.87 7.87 6.07
C PHE A 42 -24.40 8.29 4.70
N ALA A 43 -25.39 9.18 4.64
CA ALA A 43 -25.94 9.68 3.38
C ALA A 43 -24.89 10.48 2.58
N ASP A 44 -24.10 11.33 3.23
CA ASP A 44 -23.00 12.07 2.61
C ASP A 44 -21.89 11.12 2.12
N THR A 45 -21.56 10.09 2.88
CA THR A 45 -20.59 9.06 2.48
C THR A 45 -21.02 8.27 1.25
N GLU A 46 -22.29 7.88 1.14
CA GLU A 46 -22.80 7.15 -0.02
C GLU A 46 -22.89 8.03 -1.28
N CYS A 47 -23.25 9.31 -1.11
CA CYS A 47 -23.21 10.28 -2.21
C CYS A 47 -21.78 10.45 -2.73
N ARG A 48 -20.82 10.70 -1.85
CA ARG A 48 -19.40 10.83 -2.21
C ARG A 48 -18.84 9.57 -2.89
N LYS A 49 -19.22 8.37 -2.45
CA LYS A 49 -18.82 7.13 -3.12
C LYS A 49 -19.31 7.06 -4.56
N LYS A 50 -20.55 7.48 -4.83
CA LYS A 50 -21.11 7.52 -6.18
C LYS A 50 -20.34 8.49 -7.06
N ASP A 51 -20.03 9.68 -6.54
CA ASP A 51 -19.26 10.70 -7.24
C ASP A 51 -17.84 10.21 -7.57
N ILE A 52 -17.16 9.55 -6.62
CA ILE A 52 -15.85 8.94 -6.85
C ILE A 52 -15.93 7.89 -7.97
N ILE A 53 -16.96 7.04 -7.95
CA ILE A 53 -17.13 6.00 -8.96
C ILE A 53 -17.37 6.64 -10.32
N SER A 54 -18.27 7.60 -10.42
CA SER A 54 -18.66 8.21 -11.69
C SER A 54 -17.55 9.10 -12.27
N ASN A 55 -16.94 9.93 -11.46
CA ASN A 55 -16.07 11.00 -11.93
C ASN A 55 -14.59 10.63 -11.96
N LEU A 56 -14.17 9.67 -11.15
CA LEU A 56 -12.75 9.29 -11.05
C LEU A 56 -12.50 7.85 -11.49
N TYR A 57 -13.27 6.90 -10.95
CA TYR A 57 -13.00 5.48 -11.18
C TYR A 57 -13.39 5.02 -12.59
N ASN A 58 -14.57 5.37 -13.07
CA ASN A 58 -15.02 4.92 -14.39
C ASN A 58 -14.10 5.40 -15.52
N PRO A 59 -13.69 6.68 -15.60
CA PRO A 59 -12.73 7.12 -16.61
C PRO A 59 -11.39 6.35 -16.59
N ILE A 60 -10.90 6.00 -15.40
CA ILE A 60 -9.71 5.17 -15.26
C ILE A 60 -9.96 3.76 -15.82
N MET A 61 -11.11 3.17 -15.51
CA MET A 61 -11.44 1.82 -15.96
C MET A 61 -11.66 1.73 -17.47
N GLU A 62 -12.19 2.78 -18.09
CA GLU A 62 -12.35 2.87 -19.55
C GLU A 62 -11.01 2.89 -20.29
N GLY A 63 -9.97 3.43 -19.65
CA GLY A 63 -8.61 3.44 -20.17
C GLY A 63 -7.85 2.12 -20.02
N LEU A 64 -8.36 1.16 -19.24
CA LEU A 64 -7.66 -0.12 -18.98
C LEU A 64 -8.13 -1.22 -19.96
N PRO A 65 -7.28 -2.21 -20.28
CA PRO A 65 -7.68 -3.36 -21.08
C PRO A 65 -8.89 -4.10 -20.48
N THR A 66 -9.76 -4.66 -21.34
CA THR A 66 -10.97 -5.37 -20.89
C THR A 66 -10.68 -6.55 -19.97
N ASN A 67 -9.56 -7.24 -20.20
CA ASN A 67 -9.08 -8.38 -19.41
C ASN A 67 -8.20 -8.00 -18.22
N TYR A 68 -8.17 -6.69 -17.86
CA TYR A 68 -7.36 -6.22 -16.74
C TYR A 68 -7.81 -6.85 -15.40
N PRO A 69 -6.89 -7.33 -14.54
CA PRO A 69 -7.24 -8.12 -13.36
C PRO A 69 -8.13 -7.37 -12.35
N ASP A 70 -9.22 -8.01 -11.94
CA ASP A 70 -10.19 -7.41 -11.00
C ASP A 70 -9.58 -7.06 -9.64
N GLY A 71 -8.57 -7.81 -9.19
CA GLY A 71 -7.85 -7.49 -7.96
C GLY A 71 -7.20 -6.12 -8.01
N ILE A 72 -6.60 -5.76 -9.16
CA ILE A 72 -5.98 -4.46 -9.36
C ILE A 72 -7.05 -3.36 -9.43
N LYS A 73 -8.14 -3.60 -10.16
CA LYS A 73 -9.28 -2.67 -10.23
C LYS A 73 -9.85 -2.33 -8.85
N ARG A 74 -9.98 -3.34 -7.97
CA ARG A 74 -10.43 -3.14 -6.59
C ARG A 74 -9.46 -2.29 -5.76
N LEU A 75 -8.16 -2.50 -5.92
CA LEU A 75 -7.13 -1.72 -5.23
C LEU A 75 -7.11 -0.27 -5.72
N LEU A 76 -7.25 -0.03 -7.02
CA LEU A 76 -7.39 1.31 -7.60
C LEU A 76 -8.61 2.03 -7.03
N LYS A 77 -9.76 1.35 -6.98
CA LYS A 77 -10.98 1.90 -6.39
C LYS A 77 -10.77 2.27 -4.92
N GLN A 78 -10.13 1.39 -4.14
CA GLN A 78 -9.83 1.67 -2.73
C GLN A 78 -8.89 2.87 -2.57
N SER A 79 -7.89 3.01 -3.47
CA SER A 79 -6.97 4.15 -3.46
C SER A 79 -7.69 5.46 -3.69
N LEU A 80 -8.61 5.52 -4.65
CA LEU A 80 -9.44 6.70 -4.91
C LEU A 80 -10.37 7.04 -3.74
N ILE A 81 -10.93 6.02 -3.09
CA ILE A 81 -11.72 6.19 -1.87
C ILE A 81 -10.85 6.79 -0.76
N ASN A 82 -9.63 6.26 -0.57
CA ASN A 82 -8.72 6.76 0.45
C ASN A 82 -8.37 8.25 0.26
N MET A 83 -8.26 8.73 -0.97
CA MET A 83 -8.02 10.15 -1.27
C MET A 83 -9.16 11.07 -0.79
N GLN A 84 -10.38 10.55 -0.62
CA GLN A 84 -11.55 11.34 -0.21
C GLN A 84 -11.76 11.37 1.31
N TYR A 85 -11.06 10.49 2.04
CA TYR A 85 -11.16 10.46 3.49
C TYR A 85 -9.97 11.17 4.12
N TYR A 86 -10.27 11.96 5.15
CA TYR A 86 -9.26 12.53 6.02
C TYR A 86 -9.48 12.02 7.44
N ILE A 87 -8.49 11.37 7.97
CA ILE A 87 -8.38 11.01 9.39
C ILE A 87 -6.97 11.46 9.77
N GLU A 88 -6.88 12.30 10.79
CA GLU A 88 -5.59 12.75 11.31
C GLU A 88 -4.78 11.52 11.78
N SER A 89 -3.54 11.43 11.34
CA SER A 89 -2.67 10.30 11.60
C SER A 89 -1.22 10.78 11.69
N GLU A 90 -0.41 10.10 12.47
CA GLU A 90 1.04 10.33 12.51
C GLU A 90 1.74 9.73 11.27
N ASP A 91 1.14 8.74 10.63
CA ASP A 91 1.63 8.10 9.41
C ASP A 91 0.47 7.85 8.44
N TYR A 92 0.55 8.46 7.27
CA TYR A 92 -0.43 8.34 6.19
C TYR A 92 -0.08 7.22 5.19
N SER A 93 0.94 6.41 5.43
CA SER A 93 1.35 5.31 4.53
C SER A 93 0.22 4.32 4.29
N MET A 94 -0.66 4.12 5.27
CA MET A 94 -1.86 3.27 5.13
C MET A 94 -2.81 3.71 4.01
N TYR A 95 -2.88 5.01 3.70
CA TYR A 95 -3.70 5.53 2.60
C TYR A 95 -3.11 5.18 1.24
N ALA A 96 -1.78 5.21 1.14
CA ALA A 96 -1.02 4.92 -0.09
C ALA A 96 -0.90 3.42 -0.39
N PHE A 97 -1.01 2.56 0.61
CA PHE A 97 -0.78 1.12 0.49
C PHE A 97 -1.59 0.42 -0.62
N PRO A 98 -2.91 0.67 -0.80
CA PRO A 98 -3.66 0.06 -1.89
C PRO A 98 -3.13 0.45 -3.27
N ALA A 99 -2.68 1.70 -3.46
CA ALA A 99 -2.13 2.17 -4.72
C ALA A 99 -0.80 1.48 -5.06
N LEU A 100 0.07 1.33 -4.06
CA LEU A 100 1.33 0.62 -4.25
C LEU A 100 1.12 -0.87 -4.56
N ARG A 101 0.16 -1.52 -3.92
CA ARG A 101 -0.23 -2.89 -4.25
C ARG A 101 -0.87 -3.01 -5.64
N ALA A 102 -1.62 -2.01 -6.08
CA ALA A 102 -2.15 -1.96 -7.43
C ALA A 102 -1.02 -1.88 -8.46
N LEU A 103 -0.01 -1.04 -8.20
CA LEU A 103 1.18 -0.93 -9.04
C LEU A 103 1.99 -2.24 -9.08
N GLU A 104 2.17 -2.93 -7.94
CA GLU A 104 2.76 -4.27 -7.92
C GLU A 104 2.00 -5.25 -8.82
N GLY A 105 0.69 -5.26 -8.70
CA GLY A 105 -0.18 -6.09 -9.53
C GLY A 105 -0.05 -5.75 -11.02
N HIS A 106 0.04 -4.46 -11.34
CA HIS A 106 0.22 -3.98 -12.72
C HIS A 106 1.55 -4.43 -13.32
N ILE A 107 2.65 -4.32 -12.59
CA ILE A 107 3.95 -4.83 -13.02
C ILE A 107 3.85 -6.32 -13.35
N LYS A 108 3.23 -7.13 -12.50
CA LYS A 108 3.01 -8.56 -12.72
C LYS A 108 2.14 -8.83 -13.95
N TYR A 109 1.12 -8.01 -14.17
CA TYR A 109 0.28 -8.05 -15.35
C TYR A 109 1.09 -7.77 -16.63
N LEU A 110 1.89 -6.70 -16.65
CA LEU A 110 2.77 -6.38 -17.78
C LEU A 110 3.76 -7.51 -18.09
N ILE A 111 4.43 -8.06 -17.06
CA ILE A 111 5.35 -9.20 -17.20
C ILE A 111 4.62 -10.39 -17.85
N THR A 112 3.39 -10.67 -17.45
CA THR A 112 2.61 -11.76 -18.03
C THR A 112 2.24 -11.47 -19.49
N CYS A 113 1.91 -10.23 -19.83
CA CYS A 113 1.60 -9.82 -21.21
C CYS A 113 2.77 -10.00 -22.17
N VAL A 114 4.00 -9.85 -21.71
CA VAL A 114 5.22 -10.06 -22.53
C VAL A 114 5.76 -11.50 -22.48
N GLY A 115 4.96 -12.44 -21.99
CA GLY A 115 5.32 -13.85 -21.93
C GLY A 115 6.25 -14.22 -20.77
N GLY A 116 6.44 -13.32 -19.81
CA GLY A 116 7.17 -13.61 -18.58
C GLY A 116 6.33 -14.35 -17.54
N VAL A 117 7.00 -14.90 -16.53
CA VAL A 117 6.36 -15.54 -15.38
C VAL A 117 6.37 -14.60 -14.19
N ALA A 118 5.20 -14.11 -13.83
CA ALA A 118 5.02 -13.28 -12.64
C ALA A 118 5.07 -14.16 -11.38
N THR A 119 6.19 -14.16 -10.68
CA THR A 119 6.37 -14.87 -9.41
C THR A 119 6.03 -13.98 -8.21
N ARG A 120 6.00 -14.57 -7.02
CA ARG A 120 5.83 -13.83 -5.77
C ARG A 120 6.98 -12.85 -5.54
N ILE A 121 8.19 -13.21 -5.97
CA ILE A 121 9.40 -12.41 -5.89
C ILE A 121 9.74 -11.97 -7.32
N PHE A 122 10.03 -10.70 -7.50
CA PHE A 122 10.46 -10.15 -8.80
C PHE A 122 11.91 -10.58 -9.10
N ASN A 123 12.10 -11.78 -9.66
CA ASN A 123 13.40 -12.33 -10.01
C ASN A 123 13.85 -12.00 -11.44
N CYS A 124 13.04 -11.24 -12.17
CA CYS A 124 13.32 -10.83 -13.56
C CYS A 124 14.04 -9.48 -13.64
N PHE A 125 14.42 -8.90 -12.52
CA PHE A 125 15.13 -7.62 -12.47
C PHE A 125 16.53 -7.81 -11.89
N GLN A 126 17.46 -6.98 -12.36
CA GLN A 126 18.80 -6.84 -11.83
C GLN A 126 19.17 -5.36 -11.69
N PRO A 127 20.12 -4.97 -10.82
CA PRO A 127 20.63 -3.62 -10.80
C PRO A 127 21.15 -3.20 -12.16
N ASP A 128 20.90 -1.95 -12.54
CA ASP A 128 21.46 -1.38 -13.77
C ASP A 128 22.99 -1.25 -13.60
N PRO A 129 23.79 -1.76 -14.54
CA PRO A 129 25.26 -1.67 -14.45
C PRO A 129 25.79 -0.24 -14.55
N VAL A 130 25.00 0.70 -15.08
CA VAL A 130 25.39 2.13 -15.22
C VAL A 130 24.87 2.94 -14.04
N ASP A 131 23.66 2.68 -13.58
CA ASP A 131 23.02 3.37 -12.46
C ASP A 131 22.49 2.36 -11.44
N THR A 132 23.33 1.97 -10.49
CA THR A 132 23.02 0.94 -9.50
C THR A 132 21.83 1.29 -8.57
N SER A 133 21.34 2.54 -8.61
CA SER A 133 20.11 2.93 -7.93
C SER A 133 18.84 2.48 -8.67
N LYS A 134 18.97 2.03 -9.92
CA LYS A 134 17.88 1.55 -10.76
C LYS A 134 17.98 0.06 -11.03
N TYR A 135 16.88 -0.47 -11.52
CA TYR A 135 16.75 -1.85 -11.93
C TYR A 135 16.32 -1.93 -13.39
N ILE A 136 16.89 -2.89 -14.09
CA ILE A 136 16.56 -3.23 -15.47
C ILE A 136 16.08 -4.66 -15.54
N VAL A 137 15.33 -4.98 -16.60
CA VAL A 137 14.90 -6.35 -16.87
C VAL A 137 16.10 -7.23 -17.23
N SER A 138 16.29 -8.32 -16.47
CA SER A 138 17.38 -9.28 -16.67
C SER A 138 16.99 -10.48 -17.53
N GLN A 139 15.69 -10.73 -17.71
CA GLN A 139 15.17 -11.85 -18.49
C GLN A 139 14.80 -11.40 -19.91
N HIS A 140 15.00 -12.31 -20.88
CA HIS A 140 14.49 -12.10 -22.23
C HIS A 140 13.00 -12.44 -22.24
N PHE A 141 12.16 -11.42 -22.39
CA PHE A 141 10.75 -11.61 -22.67
C PHE A 141 10.53 -11.85 -24.17
N SER A 142 9.41 -12.49 -24.51
CA SER A 142 9.03 -12.69 -25.93
C SER A 142 8.75 -11.35 -26.65
N ASP A 143 8.31 -10.35 -25.90
CA ASP A 143 8.11 -8.98 -26.38
C ASP A 143 8.89 -8.01 -25.50
N THR A 144 9.89 -7.35 -26.05
CA THR A 144 10.73 -6.37 -25.36
C THR A 144 10.21 -4.95 -25.43
N SER A 145 9.14 -4.71 -26.20
CA SER A 145 8.58 -3.37 -26.40
C SER A 145 8.11 -2.71 -25.10
N LYS A 146 7.76 -3.50 -24.10
CA LYS A 146 7.29 -3.05 -22.77
C LYS A 146 8.35 -3.03 -21.69
N ASN A 147 9.60 -3.37 -21.99
CA ASN A 147 10.64 -3.41 -20.94
C ASN A 147 10.78 -2.06 -20.25
N SER A 148 10.81 -0.97 -20.99
CA SER A 148 10.93 0.39 -20.42
C SER A 148 9.75 0.73 -19.48
N SER A 149 8.53 0.37 -19.84
CA SER A 149 7.33 0.56 -19.00
C SER A 149 7.41 -0.28 -17.73
N ILE A 150 7.81 -1.56 -17.86
CA ILE A 150 7.99 -2.48 -16.75
C ILE A 150 9.07 -1.96 -15.78
N GLU A 151 10.22 -1.54 -16.30
CA GLU A 151 11.32 -0.99 -15.52
C GLU A 151 10.93 0.31 -14.80
N LYS A 152 10.24 1.22 -15.48
CA LYS A 152 9.77 2.47 -14.90
C LYS A 152 8.80 2.23 -13.73
N CYS A 153 7.82 1.34 -13.91
CA CYS A 153 6.89 0.94 -12.85
C CYS A 153 7.62 0.25 -11.69
N TYR A 154 8.54 -0.68 -12.00
CA TYR A 154 9.27 -1.41 -10.97
C TYR A 154 10.21 -0.53 -10.16
N ASN A 155 10.95 0.37 -10.79
CA ASN A 155 11.85 1.28 -10.09
C ASN A 155 11.08 2.18 -9.12
N TYR A 156 9.94 2.72 -9.54
CA TYR A 156 9.08 3.48 -8.64
C TYR A 156 8.55 2.62 -7.48
N TYR A 157 8.00 1.44 -7.80
CA TYR A 157 7.52 0.51 -6.79
C TYR A 157 8.60 0.13 -5.76
N LYS A 158 9.80 -0.26 -6.25
CA LYS A 158 10.91 -0.72 -5.41
C LYS A 158 11.40 0.38 -4.47
N ALA A 159 11.58 1.60 -4.99
CA ALA A 159 12.05 2.75 -4.21
C ALA A 159 11.13 3.09 -3.03
N HIS A 160 9.83 2.87 -3.19
CA HIS A 160 8.85 3.23 -2.15
C HIS A 160 8.43 2.04 -1.28
N ARG A 161 8.37 0.82 -1.83
CA ARG A 161 8.00 -0.36 -1.06
C ARG A 161 8.95 -0.61 0.10
N ASP A 162 10.24 -0.55 -0.17
CA ASP A 162 11.26 -0.91 0.82
C ASP A 162 11.40 0.16 1.91
N THR A 163 11.08 1.41 1.61
CA THR A 163 11.19 2.51 2.58
C THR A 163 9.92 2.73 3.40
N LEU A 164 8.73 2.51 2.81
CA LEU A 164 7.45 2.79 3.49
C LEU A 164 6.90 1.59 4.27
N PHE A 165 7.27 0.34 3.92
CA PHE A 165 6.63 -0.85 4.49
C PHE A 165 7.62 -1.87 5.08
N HIS A 166 8.88 -1.51 5.18
CA HIS A 166 9.89 -2.30 5.88
C HIS A 166 10.66 -1.41 6.84
N PHE A 167 10.75 -1.85 8.08
CA PHE A 167 11.73 -1.30 8.98
C PHE A 167 13.13 -1.65 8.48
N GLY A 168 14.03 -0.67 8.53
CA GLY A 168 15.44 -0.91 8.36
C GLY A 168 16.01 -1.81 9.46
N ASP A 169 17.32 -1.92 9.52
CA ASP A 169 17.97 -2.66 10.59
C ASP A 169 17.73 -1.97 11.94
N ILE A 170 16.91 -2.59 12.80
CA ILE A 170 16.55 -2.07 14.12
C ILE A 170 17.80 -1.90 15.01
N LEU A 171 18.86 -2.66 14.74
CA LEU A 171 20.14 -2.58 15.43
C LEU A 171 21.15 -1.69 14.70
N GLY A 172 20.80 -1.20 13.51
CA GLY A 172 21.63 -0.30 12.70
C GLY A 172 21.59 1.13 13.22
N THR A 173 22.59 1.91 12.83
CA THR A 173 22.73 3.33 13.20
C THR A 173 21.85 4.26 12.34
N ALA A 174 21.16 3.74 11.32
CA ALA A 174 20.29 4.50 10.45
C ALA A 174 18.94 3.77 10.28
N ASP A 175 17.89 4.32 10.86
CA ASP A 175 16.53 3.95 10.51
C ASP A 175 16.18 4.61 9.16
N ASN A 176 16.02 3.79 8.13
CA ASN A 176 15.64 4.23 6.79
C ASN A 176 14.11 4.18 6.59
N THR A 177 13.35 3.98 7.66
CA THR A 177 11.89 3.96 7.58
C THR A 177 11.38 5.34 7.22
N ARG A 178 10.70 5.44 6.10
CA ARG A 178 10.03 6.67 5.67
C ARG A 178 8.58 6.63 6.13
N LEU A 179 8.13 7.70 6.75
CA LEU A 179 6.72 7.95 7.02
C LEU A 179 6.18 8.91 5.95
N ILE A 180 4.90 8.79 5.64
CA ILE A 180 4.17 9.82 4.89
C ILE A 180 3.56 10.76 5.94
N GLU A 181 4.08 11.97 6.01
CA GLU A 181 3.81 12.89 7.13
C GLU A 181 2.45 13.59 7.02
N ASN A 182 1.89 13.68 5.82
CA ASN A 182 0.63 14.39 5.60
C ASN A 182 -0.21 13.74 4.50
N LYS A 183 -1.48 14.16 4.48
CA LYS A 183 -2.47 13.62 3.54
C LYS A 183 -2.19 14.00 2.09
N GLU A 184 -1.67 15.19 1.87
CA GLU A 184 -1.34 15.73 0.56
C GLU A 184 -0.25 14.88 -0.11
N GLU A 185 0.79 14.52 0.64
CA GLU A 185 1.85 13.61 0.17
C GLU A 185 1.29 12.22 -0.17
N ALA A 186 0.40 11.69 0.67
CA ALA A 186 -0.26 10.42 0.39
C ALA A 186 -1.09 10.48 -0.90
N ASP A 187 -1.81 11.58 -1.13
CA ASP A 187 -2.63 11.76 -2.33
C ASP A 187 -1.79 11.91 -3.59
N GLU A 188 -0.67 12.63 -3.52
CA GLU A 188 0.29 12.73 -4.62
C GLU A 188 0.91 11.38 -4.95
N PHE A 189 1.25 10.61 -3.92
CA PHE A 189 1.75 9.25 -4.10
C PHE A 189 0.72 8.35 -4.79
N ILE A 190 -0.54 8.38 -4.36
CA ILE A 190 -1.63 7.62 -4.97
C ILE A 190 -1.80 8.02 -6.44
N LYS A 191 -1.86 9.31 -6.74
CA LYS A 191 -1.96 9.84 -8.11
C LYS A 191 -0.82 9.31 -8.97
N LYS A 192 0.42 9.37 -8.48
CA LYS A 192 1.59 8.89 -9.22
C LYS A 192 1.52 7.40 -9.54
N CYS A 193 1.06 6.56 -8.60
CA CYS A 193 0.83 5.14 -8.87
C CYS A 193 -0.23 4.92 -9.96
N ILE A 194 -1.33 5.67 -9.90
CA ILE A 194 -2.42 5.59 -10.89
C ILE A 194 -1.92 6.04 -12.27
N ASP A 195 -1.19 7.15 -12.33
CA ASP A 195 -0.62 7.68 -13.57
C ASP A 195 0.31 6.67 -14.25
N LEU A 196 1.17 5.99 -13.47
CA LEU A 196 2.02 4.92 -13.97
C LEU A 196 1.20 3.75 -14.53
N ILE A 197 0.15 3.35 -13.84
CA ILE A 197 -0.72 2.25 -14.30
C ILE A 197 -1.44 2.61 -15.60
N ILE A 198 -1.83 3.87 -15.80
CA ILE A 198 -2.54 4.31 -17.00
C ILE A 198 -1.58 4.55 -18.16
N SER A 199 -0.43 5.17 -17.90
CA SER A 199 0.51 5.57 -18.95
C SER A 199 1.39 4.44 -19.48
N GLU A 200 1.60 3.40 -18.70
CA GLU A 200 2.54 2.31 -19.00
C GLU A 200 1.81 0.99 -19.30
N GLN A 201 0.85 1.01 -20.24
CA GLN A 201 0.06 -0.18 -20.61
C GLN A 201 0.65 -0.97 -21.77
#